data_2aef0365014de10cd1d7da8ac1ed56ec
#
_entry.id   2aef0365014de10cd1d7da8ac1ed56ec
#
_cell.length_a   1.000
_cell.length_b   1.000
_cell.length_c   1.000
_cell.angle_alpha   90.00
_cell.angle_beta   90.00
_cell.angle_gamma   90.00
#
_symmetry.space_group_name_H-M   'P 1'
#
loop_
_entity.id
_entity.type
_entity.pdbx_description
1 polymer ?
#
loop_
_entity_poly.entity_id
_entity_poly.type
_entity_poly.pdbx_seq_one_letter_code
_entity_poly.pdbx_strand_id
1 'polypeptide(L)'
;MEFNRHTLLVLWGLPASGKSTYVEKHGLTDLCVSYDQIRDIIGGKHYAFRYGKLVIDPDVERAAHQMSLYAISCRMRTGDFIVYDNTNTLPQDVLNQEMRWLKDLCDIHDYTLWYKRFDTDVETCLKRSKERSKYEPTEEVMRQQEMYFRNAQMPSFVRNFDYSGYDGLLQKKED
;
A
#
# COMPACT_ATOMS: atom_id res chain seq x y z
N MET A 1 -6.38 -24.68 0.55
CA MET A 1 -5.13 -24.01 1.00
C MET A 1 -5.58 -22.99 2.02
N GLU A 2 -5.43 -23.28 3.31
CA GLU A 2 -5.81 -22.37 4.37
C GLU A 2 -4.90 -21.15 4.31
N PHE A 3 -5.50 -19.93 4.35
CA PHE A 3 -4.70 -18.73 4.60
C PHE A 3 -4.05 -18.87 5.96
N ASN A 4 -2.75 -18.93 5.95
CA ASN A 4 -2.00 -18.77 7.17
C ASN A 4 -2.30 -17.35 7.69
N ARG A 5 -2.77 -17.22 8.94
CA ARG A 5 -3.01 -15.93 9.57
C ARG A 5 -1.78 -15.02 9.46
N HIS A 6 -0.60 -15.59 9.47
CA HIS A 6 0.71 -14.94 9.29
C HIS A 6 0.94 -14.54 7.82
N THR A 7 0.14 -13.59 7.34
CA THR A 7 0.24 -13.06 5.98
C THR A 7 0.28 -11.55 6.01
N LEU A 8 1.27 -10.97 5.34
CA LEU A 8 1.31 -9.54 4.99
C LEU A 8 0.98 -9.39 3.51
N LEU A 9 -0.14 -8.74 3.21
CA LEU A 9 -0.58 -8.42 1.86
C LEU A 9 -0.29 -6.95 1.54
N VAL A 10 0.62 -6.72 0.62
CA VAL A 10 0.96 -5.39 0.11
C VAL A 10 0.08 -5.06 -1.09
N LEU A 11 -0.60 -3.93 -1.07
CA LEU A 11 -1.36 -3.44 -2.21
C LEU A 11 -0.44 -2.62 -3.12
N TRP A 12 -0.50 -2.87 -4.43
CA TRP A 12 0.36 -2.25 -5.42
C TRP A 12 -0.44 -1.68 -6.58
N GLY A 13 -0.38 -0.38 -6.79
CA GLY A 13 -1.09 0.31 -7.86
C GLY A 13 -1.18 1.81 -7.66
N LEU A 14 -1.59 2.52 -8.70
CA LEU A 14 -1.70 3.98 -8.72
C LEU A 14 -2.63 4.52 -7.62
N PRO A 15 -2.50 5.78 -7.20
CA PRO A 15 -3.54 6.48 -6.45
C PRO A 15 -4.88 6.33 -7.17
N ALA A 16 -5.97 6.19 -6.43
CA ALA A 16 -7.34 5.98 -6.95
C ALA A 16 -7.53 4.71 -7.83
N SER A 17 -6.61 3.74 -7.82
CA SER A 17 -6.75 2.47 -8.56
C SER A 17 -7.77 1.49 -7.95
N GLY A 18 -8.33 1.80 -6.76
CA GLY A 18 -9.32 0.97 -6.09
C GLY A 18 -8.80 0.15 -4.91
N LYS A 19 -7.55 0.36 -4.46
CA LYS A 19 -6.96 -0.36 -3.32
C LYS A 19 -7.80 -0.23 -2.04
N SER A 20 -8.09 0.99 -1.61
CA SER A 20 -8.88 1.23 -0.39
C SER A 20 -10.31 0.71 -0.53
N THR A 21 -10.93 0.83 -1.72
CA THR A 21 -12.24 0.22 -2.01
C THR A 21 -12.21 -1.31 -1.89
N TYR A 22 -11.09 -1.93 -2.30
CA TYR A 22 -10.90 -3.38 -2.10
C TYR A 22 -10.85 -3.72 -0.61
N VAL A 23 -10.10 -2.97 0.19
CA VAL A 23 -10.02 -3.14 1.64
C VAL A 23 -11.40 -3.06 2.30
N GLU A 24 -12.17 -2.01 1.96
CA GLU A 24 -13.52 -1.80 2.49
C GLU A 24 -14.49 -2.92 2.06
N LYS A 25 -14.53 -3.23 0.77
CA LYS A 25 -15.44 -4.25 0.20
C LYS A 25 -15.23 -5.63 0.82
N HIS A 26 -14.01 -5.96 1.21
CA HIS A 26 -13.67 -7.28 1.79
C HIS A 26 -13.63 -7.26 3.33
N GLY A 27 -14.06 -6.18 3.97
CA GLY A 27 -14.08 -6.07 5.44
C GLY A 27 -12.69 -6.12 6.08
N LEU A 28 -11.66 -5.67 5.37
CA LEU A 28 -10.26 -5.71 5.82
C LEU A 28 -9.81 -4.42 6.53
N THR A 29 -10.71 -3.47 6.79
CA THR A 29 -10.39 -2.16 7.34
C THR A 29 -9.65 -2.27 8.67
N ASP A 30 -10.11 -3.14 9.56
CA ASP A 30 -9.49 -3.34 10.88
C ASP A 30 -8.12 -4.02 10.80
N LEU A 31 -7.84 -4.70 9.69
CA LEU A 31 -6.59 -5.41 9.42
C LEU A 31 -5.62 -4.57 8.58
N CYS A 32 -6.04 -3.36 8.17
CA CYS A 32 -5.28 -2.51 7.27
C CYS A 32 -4.35 -1.58 8.04
N VAL A 33 -3.10 -1.49 7.57
CA VAL A 33 -2.16 -0.42 7.90
C VAL A 33 -2.13 0.50 6.67
N SER A 34 -2.79 1.65 6.78
CA SER A 34 -2.86 2.63 5.71
C SER A 34 -1.79 3.69 5.88
N TYR A 35 -0.93 3.81 4.87
CA TYR A 35 0.13 4.82 4.83
C TYR A 35 -0.43 6.25 4.89
N ASP A 36 -1.51 6.50 4.16
CA ASP A 36 -2.17 7.82 4.14
C ASP A 36 -2.75 8.20 5.49
N GLN A 37 -3.37 7.24 6.20
CA GLN A 37 -3.89 7.48 7.56
C GLN A 37 -2.75 7.76 8.55
N ILE A 38 -1.65 7.03 8.47
CA ILE A 38 -0.47 7.27 9.31
C ILE A 38 0.11 8.66 9.03
N ARG A 39 0.24 9.05 7.76
CA ARG A 39 0.67 10.39 7.37
C ARG A 39 -0.25 11.48 7.96
N ASP A 40 -1.55 11.27 7.90
CA ASP A 40 -2.54 12.21 8.46
C ASP A 40 -2.39 12.35 9.99
N ILE A 41 -2.08 11.28 10.70
CA ILE A 41 -1.88 11.29 12.17
C ILE A 41 -0.59 12.02 12.54
N ILE A 42 0.50 11.83 11.81
CA ILE A 42 1.83 12.33 12.20
C ILE A 42 1.99 13.80 11.90
N GLY A 43 1.58 14.25 10.75
CA GLY A 43 1.91 15.58 10.27
C GLY A 43 0.71 16.37 9.79
N GLY A 44 -0.46 15.74 9.76
CA GLY A 44 -1.51 16.25 8.92
C GLY A 44 -0.95 16.42 7.50
N LYS A 45 -1.78 16.89 6.58
CA LYS A 45 -1.35 17.10 5.20
C LYS A 45 -0.55 18.41 5.09
N HIS A 46 0.59 18.48 5.77
CA HIS A 46 1.50 19.61 5.69
C HIS A 46 2.26 19.54 4.35
N TYR A 47 1.67 20.22 3.37
CA TYR A 47 2.39 20.54 2.14
C TYR A 47 3.35 21.68 2.41
N ALA A 48 4.63 21.41 2.37
CA ALA A 48 5.63 22.45 2.30
C ALA A 48 5.65 23.03 0.88
N PHE A 49 5.56 24.35 0.76
CA PHE A 49 5.75 25.00 -0.53
C PHE A 49 7.24 25.02 -0.86
N ARG A 50 7.69 24.08 -1.70
CA ARG A 50 9.09 24.01 -2.15
C ARG A 50 9.13 24.04 -3.68
N TYR A 51 10.04 24.83 -4.24
CA TYR A 51 10.26 24.95 -5.69
C TYR A 51 9.00 25.35 -6.49
N GLY A 52 8.15 26.19 -5.90
CA GLY A 52 6.92 26.63 -6.58
C GLY A 52 5.80 25.59 -6.64
N LYS A 53 5.94 24.45 -5.93
CA LYS A 53 4.95 23.39 -5.86
C LYS A 53 4.64 23.02 -4.41
N LEU A 54 3.40 22.62 -4.14
CA LEU A 54 3.04 21.97 -2.90
C LEU A 54 3.58 20.54 -2.93
N VAL A 55 4.52 20.24 -2.05
CA VAL A 55 5.08 18.90 -1.87
C VAL A 55 4.83 18.44 -0.44
N ILE A 56 4.64 17.17 -0.24
CA ILE A 56 4.57 16.60 1.12
C ILE A 56 5.93 16.78 1.76
N ASP A 57 5.93 17.19 3.04
CA ASP A 57 7.18 17.39 3.76
C ASP A 57 7.98 16.08 3.82
N PRO A 58 9.24 16.05 3.36
CA PRO A 58 10.06 14.83 3.38
C PRO A 58 10.27 14.24 4.78
N ASP A 59 10.21 15.04 5.82
CA ASP A 59 10.33 14.55 7.19
C ASP A 59 9.05 13.84 7.64
N VAL A 60 7.88 14.34 7.21
CA VAL A 60 6.59 13.67 7.41
C VAL A 60 6.55 12.34 6.65
N GLU A 61 7.03 12.33 5.39
CA GLU A 61 7.11 11.08 4.60
C GLU A 61 8.02 10.04 5.27
N ARG A 62 9.18 10.45 5.73
CA ARG A 62 10.12 9.56 6.44
C ARG A 62 9.52 9.01 7.72
N ALA A 63 8.88 9.87 8.52
CA ALA A 63 8.23 9.47 9.76
C ALA A 63 7.04 8.53 9.49
N ALA A 64 6.23 8.81 8.46
CA ALA A 64 5.11 7.95 8.04
C ALA A 64 5.59 6.56 7.63
N HIS A 65 6.69 6.47 6.88
CA HIS A 65 7.30 5.21 6.50
C HIS A 65 7.75 4.41 7.73
N GLN A 66 8.51 5.02 8.63
CA GLN A 66 8.99 4.36 9.86
C GLN A 66 7.83 3.89 10.74
N MET A 67 6.79 4.71 10.90
CA MET A 67 5.62 4.34 11.69
C MET A 67 4.79 3.24 11.02
N SER A 68 4.72 3.20 9.69
CA SER A 68 4.07 2.11 8.98
C SER A 68 4.76 0.77 9.22
N LEU A 69 6.08 0.72 9.11
CA LEU A 69 6.86 -0.49 9.40
C LEU A 69 6.72 -0.91 10.87
N TYR A 70 6.74 0.04 11.79
CA TYR A 70 6.53 -0.22 13.22
C TYR A 70 5.13 -0.77 13.49
N ALA A 71 4.08 -0.18 12.92
CA ALA A 71 2.70 -0.65 13.06
C ALA A 71 2.53 -2.06 12.51
N ILE A 72 3.11 -2.36 11.34
CA ILE A 72 3.14 -3.70 10.75
C ILE A 72 3.81 -4.69 11.72
N SER A 73 5.01 -4.37 12.22
CA SER A 73 5.73 -5.23 13.17
C SER A 73 4.94 -5.47 14.46
N CYS A 74 4.28 -4.44 15.00
CA CYS A 74 3.41 -4.61 16.18
C CYS A 74 2.25 -5.57 15.91
N ARG A 75 1.58 -5.44 14.74
CA ARG A 75 0.48 -6.34 14.36
C ARG A 75 0.95 -7.77 14.08
N MET A 76 2.15 -7.96 13.56
CA MET A 76 2.73 -9.29 13.36
C MET A 76 2.86 -10.08 14.66
N ARG A 77 3.04 -9.40 15.80
CA ARG A 77 3.11 -10.05 17.12
C ARG A 77 1.77 -10.65 17.58
N THR A 78 0.64 -10.17 17.04
CA THR A 78 -0.69 -10.70 17.32
C THR A 78 -1.04 -11.89 16.42
N GLY A 79 -0.27 -12.15 15.37
CA GLY A 79 -0.48 -13.27 14.46
C GLY A 79 -1.63 -13.09 13.47
N ASP A 80 -2.11 -11.85 13.27
CA ASP A 80 -3.24 -11.56 12.39
C ASP A 80 -2.82 -11.41 10.92
N PHE A 81 -3.79 -11.59 10.01
CA PHE A 81 -3.64 -11.17 8.61
C PHE A 81 -3.50 -9.65 8.55
N ILE A 82 -2.53 -9.13 7.79
CA ILE A 82 -2.23 -7.71 7.69
C ILE A 82 -2.31 -7.26 6.24
N VAL A 83 -3.01 -6.16 5.98
CA VAL A 83 -2.99 -5.46 4.70
C VAL A 83 -2.16 -4.19 4.84
N TYR A 84 -1.21 -3.97 3.93
CA TYR A 84 -0.48 -2.71 3.82
C TYR A 84 -0.97 -1.92 2.61
N ASP A 85 -1.80 -0.90 2.87
CA ASP A 85 -2.33 0.01 1.84
C ASP A 85 -1.38 1.18 1.61
N ASN A 86 -0.54 1.02 0.61
CA ASN A 86 0.35 2.03 0.06
C ASN A 86 0.36 1.89 -1.47
N THR A 87 0.72 2.95 -2.21
CA THR A 87 0.76 2.89 -3.68
C THR A 87 1.86 1.97 -4.18
N ASN A 88 3.03 2.01 -3.55
CA ASN A 88 4.24 1.26 -3.93
C ASN A 88 4.65 1.45 -5.40
N THR A 89 4.24 2.58 -6.01
CA THR A 89 4.59 2.97 -7.38
C THR A 89 5.91 3.73 -7.37
N LEU A 90 6.99 2.98 -7.19
CA LEU A 90 8.34 3.47 -6.92
C LEU A 90 9.30 3.07 -8.04
N PRO A 91 10.43 3.78 -8.23
CA PRO A 91 11.54 3.28 -9.03
C PRO A 91 11.94 1.87 -8.59
N GLN A 92 12.44 1.05 -9.52
CA GLN A 92 12.68 -0.38 -9.30
C GLN A 92 13.61 -0.67 -8.11
N ASP A 93 14.68 0.11 -7.96
CA ASP A 93 15.65 -0.03 -6.87
C ASP A 93 15.03 0.30 -5.51
N VAL A 94 14.21 1.36 -5.45
CA VAL A 94 13.48 1.77 -4.25
C VAL A 94 12.40 0.74 -3.89
N LEU A 95 11.64 0.24 -4.88
CA LEU A 95 10.66 -0.83 -4.67
C LEU A 95 11.34 -2.10 -4.12
N ASN A 96 12.47 -2.49 -4.68
CA ASN A 96 13.22 -3.63 -4.21
C ASN A 96 13.68 -3.46 -2.75
N GLN A 97 14.11 -2.27 -2.39
CA GLN A 97 14.53 -1.97 -1.02
C GLN A 97 13.35 -2.01 -0.04
N GLU A 98 12.22 -1.41 -0.42
CA GLU A 98 10.98 -1.43 0.38
C GLU A 98 10.53 -2.88 0.63
N MET A 99 10.47 -3.70 -0.42
CA MET A 99 10.07 -5.10 -0.30
C MET A 99 11.06 -5.93 0.54
N ARG A 100 12.35 -5.60 0.55
CA ARG A 100 13.33 -6.25 1.44
C ARG A 100 13.05 -5.93 2.90
N TRP A 101 12.80 -4.68 3.26
CA TRP A 101 12.45 -4.33 4.65
C TRP A 101 11.20 -5.05 5.12
N LEU A 102 10.17 -5.14 4.27
CA LEU A 102 8.95 -5.90 4.59
C LEU A 102 9.24 -7.40 4.70
N LYS A 103 10.12 -7.93 3.85
CA LYS A 103 10.55 -9.34 3.90
C LYS A 103 11.29 -9.66 5.19
N ASP A 104 12.22 -8.78 5.60
CA ASP A 104 12.97 -8.94 6.84
C ASP A 104 12.02 -8.97 8.06
N LEU A 105 11.01 -8.10 8.10
CA LEU A 105 9.97 -8.15 9.12
C LEU A 105 9.17 -9.46 9.09
N CYS A 106 8.81 -9.92 7.89
CA CYS A 106 8.11 -11.19 7.71
C CYS A 106 8.94 -12.36 8.23
N ASP A 107 10.25 -12.37 7.96
CA ASP A 107 11.15 -13.45 8.42
C ASP A 107 11.31 -13.47 9.94
N ILE A 108 11.39 -12.28 10.58
CA ILE A 108 11.48 -12.15 12.05
C ILE A 108 10.21 -12.69 12.74
N HIS A 109 9.04 -12.55 12.12
CA HIS A 109 7.75 -12.87 12.73
C HIS A 109 7.06 -14.10 12.14
N ASP A 110 7.75 -14.86 11.27
CA ASP A 110 7.20 -16.03 10.55
C ASP A 110 5.97 -15.71 9.71
N TYR A 111 6.03 -14.60 8.97
CA TYR A 111 5.01 -14.15 8.02
C TYR A 111 5.39 -14.46 6.59
N THR A 112 4.39 -14.63 5.74
CA THR A 112 4.55 -14.70 4.28
C THR A 112 4.20 -13.36 3.65
N LEU A 113 5.08 -12.85 2.77
CA LEU A 113 4.88 -11.60 2.06
C LEU A 113 4.20 -11.86 0.71
N TRP A 114 3.06 -11.16 0.50
CA TRP A 114 2.26 -11.24 -0.71
C TRP A 114 2.01 -9.84 -1.25
N TYR A 115 1.75 -9.72 -2.56
CA TYR A 115 1.26 -8.48 -3.15
C TYR A 115 0.01 -8.71 -3.99
N LYS A 116 -0.86 -7.71 -4.05
CA LYS A 116 -1.98 -7.63 -4.97
C LYS A 116 -1.80 -6.43 -5.87
N ARG A 117 -1.76 -6.67 -7.18
CA ARG A 117 -1.63 -5.64 -8.20
C ARG A 117 -3.01 -5.09 -8.59
N PHE A 118 -3.08 -3.78 -8.81
CA PHE A 118 -4.28 -3.06 -9.27
C PHE A 118 -3.96 -2.37 -10.60
N ASP A 119 -4.32 -2.99 -11.71
CA ASP A 119 -4.00 -2.56 -13.07
C ASP A 119 -5.02 -1.56 -13.66
N THR A 120 -5.60 -0.69 -12.83
CA THR A 120 -6.47 0.38 -13.31
C THR A 120 -5.65 1.37 -14.14
N ASP A 121 -6.16 1.71 -15.32
CA ASP A 121 -5.50 2.65 -16.22
C ASP A 121 -5.40 4.06 -15.61
N VAL A 122 -4.40 4.81 -16.06
CA VAL A 122 -4.09 6.13 -15.47
C VAL A 122 -5.20 7.15 -15.70
N GLU A 123 -5.90 7.10 -16.83
CA GLU A 123 -6.97 8.05 -17.14
C GLU A 123 -8.16 7.83 -16.19
N THR A 124 -8.50 6.57 -15.91
CA THR A 124 -9.51 6.23 -14.90
C THR A 124 -9.07 6.67 -13.50
N CYS A 125 -7.79 6.48 -13.16
CA CYS A 125 -7.23 6.94 -11.88
C CYS A 125 -7.30 8.47 -11.76
N LEU A 126 -6.92 9.22 -12.80
CA LEU A 126 -6.98 10.67 -12.85
C LEU A 126 -8.42 11.19 -12.70
N LYS A 127 -9.38 10.58 -13.40
CA LYS A 127 -10.79 10.93 -13.27
C LYS A 127 -11.30 10.73 -11.85
N ARG A 128 -11.05 9.55 -11.26
CA ARG A 128 -11.46 9.23 -9.88
C ARG A 128 -10.78 10.12 -8.85
N SER A 129 -9.52 10.48 -9.10
CA SER A 129 -8.78 11.39 -8.25
C SER A 129 -9.45 12.76 -8.21
N LYS A 130 -9.77 13.36 -9.35
CA LYS A 130 -10.47 14.65 -9.45
C LYS A 130 -11.82 14.69 -8.73
N GLU A 131 -12.52 13.55 -8.69
CA GLU A 131 -13.83 13.41 -8.02
C GLU A 131 -13.71 13.35 -6.48
N ARG A 132 -12.57 12.93 -5.93
CA ARG A 132 -12.37 12.67 -4.49
C ARG A 132 -12.02 13.91 -3.66
N SER A 133 -11.64 15.01 -4.28
CA SER A 133 -11.20 16.28 -3.69
C SER A 133 -10.32 16.22 -2.40
N LYS A 134 -9.30 16.96 -2.37
CA LYS A 134 -8.46 17.58 -1.35
C LYS A 134 -6.96 17.34 -1.42
N TYR A 135 -6.47 16.16 -1.89
CA TYR A 135 -5.01 15.88 -1.87
C TYR A 135 -4.62 14.98 -3.03
N GLU A 136 -4.89 15.49 -4.21
CA GLU A 136 -4.64 14.72 -5.41
C GLU A 136 -3.19 14.91 -5.86
N PRO A 137 -2.50 13.82 -6.22
CA PRO A 137 -1.27 13.98 -6.98
C PRO A 137 -1.60 14.73 -8.27
N THR A 138 -0.74 15.66 -8.66
CA THR A 138 -0.87 16.34 -9.96
C THR A 138 -0.85 15.30 -11.07
N GLU A 139 -1.41 15.62 -12.23
CA GLU A 139 -1.36 14.72 -13.39
C GLU A 139 0.08 14.30 -13.72
N GLU A 140 1.03 15.23 -13.64
CA GLU A 140 2.46 14.97 -13.85
C GLU A 140 2.99 13.89 -12.88
N VAL A 141 2.67 13.99 -11.59
CA VAL A 141 3.06 13.00 -10.57
C VAL A 141 2.40 11.66 -10.84
N MET A 142 1.12 11.65 -11.21
CA MET A 142 0.40 10.40 -11.49
C MET A 142 0.97 9.69 -12.72
N ARG A 143 1.33 10.42 -13.78
CA ARG A 143 1.98 9.85 -14.98
C ARG A 143 3.40 9.36 -14.69
N GLN A 144 4.14 10.03 -13.83
CA GLN A 144 5.44 9.55 -13.37
C GLN A 144 5.29 8.23 -12.56
N GLN A 145 4.30 8.16 -11.68
CA GLN A 145 4.01 6.94 -10.93
C GLN A 145 3.55 5.80 -11.85
N GLU A 146 2.77 6.09 -12.89
CA GLU A 146 2.40 5.11 -13.92
C GLU A 146 3.64 4.56 -14.62
N MET A 147 4.57 5.42 -15.00
CA MET A 147 5.83 4.98 -15.63
C MET A 147 6.60 4.01 -14.72
N TYR A 148 6.72 4.32 -13.44
CA TYR A 148 7.35 3.40 -12.49
C TYR A 148 6.56 2.10 -12.35
N PHE A 149 5.24 2.18 -12.21
CA PHE A 149 4.37 1.02 -12.05
C PHE A 149 4.42 0.07 -13.25
N ARG A 150 4.47 0.60 -14.48
CA ARG A 150 4.56 -0.20 -15.71
C ARG A 150 5.92 -0.87 -15.89
N ASN A 151 6.99 -0.20 -15.47
CA ASN A 151 8.36 -0.68 -15.67
C ASN A 151 8.91 -1.49 -14.50
N ALA A 152 8.29 -1.40 -13.33
CA ALA A 152 8.71 -2.14 -12.16
C ALA A 152 8.16 -3.57 -12.13
N GLN A 153 8.94 -4.45 -11.53
CA GLN A 153 8.59 -5.83 -11.26
C GLN A 153 8.72 -6.12 -9.77
N MET A 154 7.74 -6.80 -9.21
CA MET A 154 7.86 -7.29 -7.84
C MET A 154 9.00 -8.28 -7.73
N PRO A 155 9.86 -8.18 -6.69
CA PRO A 155 10.91 -9.15 -6.46
C PRO A 155 10.34 -10.57 -6.33
N SER A 156 11.06 -11.57 -6.83
CA SER A 156 10.62 -12.98 -6.87
C SER A 156 10.33 -13.60 -5.50
N PHE A 157 10.85 -13.01 -4.43
CA PHE A 157 10.56 -13.45 -3.06
C PHE A 157 9.21 -12.96 -2.52
N VAL A 158 8.52 -12.03 -3.23
CA VAL A 158 7.17 -11.58 -2.91
C VAL A 158 6.18 -12.39 -3.74
N ARG A 159 5.27 -13.09 -3.08
CA ARG A 159 4.30 -13.94 -3.77
C ARG A 159 3.18 -13.12 -4.39
N ASN A 160 2.78 -13.49 -5.61
CA ASN A 160 1.62 -12.86 -6.25
C ASN A 160 0.32 -13.38 -5.64
N PHE A 161 -0.52 -12.44 -5.23
CA PHE A 161 -1.87 -12.70 -4.79
C PHE A 161 -2.82 -12.50 -5.99
N ASP A 162 -2.69 -13.38 -7.00
CA ASP A 162 -3.60 -13.38 -8.14
C ASP A 162 -4.82 -14.24 -7.80
N TYR A 163 -5.95 -13.57 -7.55
CA TYR A 163 -7.07 -14.21 -6.94
C TYR A 163 -8.39 -13.92 -7.63
N SER A 164 -8.70 -14.69 -8.64
CA SER A 164 -10.06 -14.84 -9.16
C SER A 164 -10.92 -15.83 -8.36
N GLY A 165 -10.35 -16.52 -7.37
CA GLY A 165 -11.00 -17.59 -6.61
C GLY A 165 -11.17 -17.39 -5.10
N TYR A 166 -10.65 -16.29 -4.51
CA TYR A 166 -10.64 -16.11 -3.05
C TYR A 166 -11.50 -14.97 -2.49
N ASP A 167 -12.36 -14.40 -3.28
CA ASP A 167 -13.35 -13.42 -2.77
C ASP A 167 -14.25 -14.00 -1.66
N GLY A 168 -14.22 -15.34 -1.46
CA GLY A 168 -14.95 -16.04 -0.42
C GLY A 168 -14.16 -16.42 0.85
N LEU A 169 -12.81 -16.33 0.85
CA LEU A 169 -11.99 -16.76 2.00
C LEU A 169 -11.64 -15.66 2.99
N LEU A 170 -11.91 -14.40 2.62
CA LEU A 170 -11.85 -13.24 3.52
C LEU A 170 -13.20 -12.98 4.22
N GLN A 171 -14.22 -13.80 3.98
CA GLN A 171 -15.42 -13.78 4.80
C GLN A 171 -15.08 -14.32 6.17
N LYS A 172 -15.24 -13.51 7.21
CA LYS A 172 -15.27 -13.99 8.59
C LYS A 172 -16.21 -15.21 8.63
N LYS A 173 -15.72 -16.36 9.03
CA LYS A 173 -16.62 -17.37 9.57
C LYS A 173 -17.28 -16.69 10.78
N GLU A 174 -18.54 -16.39 10.67
CA GLU A 174 -19.38 -16.13 11.82
C GLU A 174 -19.44 -17.47 12.58
N ASP A 175 -18.79 -17.53 13.75
CA ASP A 175 -18.98 -18.56 14.76
C ASP A 175 -20.24 -18.24 15.58
#